data_2c66a3d245ef5383ab98deef3925a00a
#
_entry.id   2c66a3d245ef5383ab98deef3925a00a
#
_cell.length_a   1.000
_cell.length_b   1.000
_cell.length_c   1.000
_cell.angle_alpha   90.00
_cell.angle_beta   90.00
_cell.angle_gamma   90.00
#
_symmetry.space_group_name_H-M   'P 1'
#
loop_
_entity.id
_entity.type
_entity.pdbx_description
1 polymer ?
#
loop_
_entity_poly.entity_id
_entity_poly.type
_entity_poly.pdbx_seq_one_letter_code
_entity_poly.pdbx_strand_id
1 'polypeptide(L)'
;GTNTFVASELHLEMANKDPAQAESLTRRGAELARQAVEKSDREVFIAGSVGPSPGAIEPDAGSTDFGIADEKVRDAHKRVIDALYAADVDFLSIETQFSATEAAFACNIARQTGLPIAINLTLKCTKDRKSGEVIYKSDWGHSAADLLDILASGQYSQGDNLLDHVQILGLNCGAETRRSEHTGMPYAINGIEQFKTAMQERGIEKKLMTYPNAGMPKLNRAHRAVY
;
A
#
# COMPACT_ATOMS: atom_id res chain seq x y z
N GLY A 1 -6.41 -7.79 -8.76
CA GLY A 1 -6.68 -6.46 -8.17
C GLY A 1 -7.46 -5.56 -9.10
N THR A 2 -8.21 -4.62 -8.55
CA THR A 2 -8.88 -3.56 -9.33
C THR A 2 -7.85 -2.57 -9.89
N ASN A 3 -8.17 -1.92 -11.01
CA ASN A 3 -7.33 -0.85 -11.56
C ASN A 3 -7.73 0.50 -10.94
N THR A 4 -7.49 0.65 -9.61
CA THR A 4 -7.92 1.82 -8.82
C THR A 4 -6.81 2.47 -8.00
N PHE A 5 -5.57 2.03 -8.19
CA PHE A 5 -4.40 2.48 -7.44
C PHE A 5 -4.23 4.01 -7.38
N VAL A 6 -4.49 4.70 -8.48
CA VAL A 6 -4.40 6.17 -8.60
C VAL A 6 -5.77 6.82 -8.86
N ALA A 7 -6.85 6.22 -8.37
CA ALA A 7 -8.21 6.71 -8.62
C ALA A 7 -8.68 7.78 -7.62
N SER A 8 -7.88 8.13 -6.61
CA SER A 8 -8.27 9.14 -5.61
C SER A 8 -8.35 10.54 -6.23
N GLU A 9 -9.16 11.41 -5.63
CA GLU A 9 -9.28 12.80 -6.02
C GLU A 9 -7.95 13.55 -6.02
N LEU A 10 -7.05 13.26 -5.07
CA LEU A 10 -5.72 13.85 -4.99
C LEU A 10 -4.86 13.52 -6.22
N HIS A 11 -4.93 12.27 -6.71
CA HIS A 11 -4.25 11.88 -7.95
C HIS A 11 -4.85 12.55 -9.18
N LEU A 12 -6.18 12.67 -9.22
CA LEU A 12 -6.87 13.32 -10.34
C LEU A 12 -6.53 14.82 -10.40
N GLU A 13 -6.50 15.50 -9.25
CA GLU A 13 -6.06 16.89 -9.15
C GLU A 13 -4.62 17.06 -9.64
N MET A 14 -3.69 16.22 -9.17
CA MET A 14 -2.29 16.25 -9.62
C MET A 14 -2.16 16.02 -11.13
N ALA A 15 -3.03 15.19 -11.71
CA ALA A 15 -3.07 14.90 -13.14
C ALA A 15 -3.87 15.93 -13.95
N ASN A 16 -4.33 17.04 -13.36
CA ASN A 16 -5.23 18.03 -13.97
C ASN A 16 -6.51 17.40 -14.53
N LYS A 17 -7.08 16.43 -13.82
CA LYS A 17 -8.37 15.79 -14.09
C LYS A 17 -9.42 16.24 -13.08
N ASP A 18 -10.67 16.00 -13.40
CA ASP A 18 -11.78 16.33 -12.50
C ASP A 18 -11.80 15.38 -11.29
N PRO A 19 -11.58 15.88 -10.05
CA PRO A 19 -11.59 15.08 -8.83
C PRO A 19 -12.93 14.40 -8.56
N ALA A 20 -14.03 14.96 -9.06
CA ALA A 20 -15.37 14.38 -8.91
C ALA A 20 -15.52 13.02 -9.58
N GLN A 21 -14.60 12.66 -10.49
CA GLN A 21 -14.61 11.36 -11.16
C GLN A 21 -14.04 10.23 -10.31
N ALA A 22 -13.43 10.50 -9.16
CA ALA A 22 -12.77 9.47 -8.32
C ALA A 22 -13.67 8.26 -8.04
N GLU A 23 -14.90 8.49 -7.60
CA GLU A 23 -15.85 7.42 -7.31
C GLU A 23 -16.22 6.61 -8.56
N SER A 24 -16.55 7.27 -9.66
CA SER A 24 -16.97 6.60 -10.90
C SER A 24 -15.84 5.78 -11.52
N LEU A 25 -14.59 6.28 -11.48
CA LEU A 25 -13.41 5.56 -11.94
C LEU A 25 -13.11 4.35 -11.05
N THR A 26 -13.26 4.50 -9.73
CA THR A 26 -13.08 3.41 -8.78
C THR A 26 -14.09 2.28 -9.02
N ARG A 27 -15.38 2.62 -9.15
CA ARG A 27 -16.43 1.65 -9.49
C ARG A 27 -16.16 0.96 -10.82
N ARG A 28 -15.74 1.72 -11.84
CA ARG A 28 -15.39 1.15 -13.15
C ARG A 28 -14.21 0.18 -13.08
N GLY A 29 -13.18 0.50 -12.28
CA GLY A 29 -12.05 -0.40 -12.04
C GLY A 29 -12.46 -1.73 -11.41
N ALA A 30 -13.36 -1.69 -10.42
CA ALA A 30 -13.91 -2.88 -9.79
C ALA A 30 -14.79 -3.70 -10.75
N GLU A 31 -15.63 -3.04 -11.54
CA GLU A 31 -16.47 -3.70 -12.56
C GLU A 31 -15.63 -4.44 -13.60
N LEU A 32 -14.55 -3.84 -14.09
CA LEU A 32 -13.64 -4.50 -15.03
C LEU A 32 -12.97 -5.73 -14.42
N ALA A 33 -12.61 -5.68 -13.14
CA ALA A 33 -12.07 -6.84 -12.43
C ALA A 33 -13.13 -7.96 -12.33
N ARG A 34 -14.37 -7.62 -12.01
CA ARG A 34 -15.49 -8.58 -11.95
C ARG A 34 -15.75 -9.24 -13.30
N GLN A 35 -15.79 -8.47 -14.39
CA GLN A 35 -15.94 -9.00 -15.74
C GLN A 35 -14.79 -9.97 -16.14
N ALA A 36 -13.60 -9.75 -15.60
CA ALA A 36 -12.48 -10.67 -15.81
C ALA A 36 -12.63 -11.96 -15.00
N VAL A 37 -13.12 -11.86 -13.76
CA VAL A 37 -13.39 -13.02 -12.89
C VAL A 37 -14.50 -13.90 -13.47
N GLU A 38 -15.58 -13.31 -14.00
CA GLU A 38 -16.68 -14.04 -14.64
C GLU A 38 -16.24 -14.90 -15.84
N LYS A 39 -15.12 -14.56 -16.46
CA LYS A 39 -14.52 -15.33 -17.57
C LYS A 39 -13.55 -16.41 -17.09
N SER A 40 -13.27 -16.47 -15.79
CA SER A 40 -12.37 -17.46 -15.20
C SER A 40 -13.13 -18.77 -14.92
N ASP A 41 -12.48 -19.89 -15.16
CA ASP A 41 -12.94 -21.23 -14.76
C ASP A 41 -12.51 -21.60 -13.33
N ARG A 42 -11.85 -20.69 -12.62
CA ARG A 42 -11.35 -20.87 -11.25
C ARG A 42 -11.98 -19.87 -10.31
N GLU A 43 -12.03 -20.21 -9.03
CA GLU A 43 -12.34 -19.25 -7.98
C GLU A 43 -11.27 -18.15 -7.92
N VAL A 44 -11.69 -16.90 -8.03
CA VAL A 44 -10.81 -15.73 -8.02
C VAL A 44 -11.42 -14.63 -7.16
N PHE A 45 -10.67 -14.15 -6.16
CA PHE A 45 -11.07 -13.06 -5.31
C PHE A 45 -10.64 -11.70 -5.90
N ILE A 46 -11.48 -10.69 -5.75
CA ILE A 46 -11.26 -9.33 -6.23
C ILE A 46 -10.67 -8.49 -5.09
N ALA A 47 -9.41 -8.11 -5.22
CA ALA A 47 -8.77 -7.17 -4.32
C ALA A 47 -9.10 -5.72 -4.73
N GLY A 48 -9.73 -4.95 -3.86
CA GLY A 48 -9.89 -3.51 -4.02
C GLY A 48 -8.58 -2.79 -3.73
N SER A 49 -7.93 -2.27 -4.78
CA SER A 49 -6.63 -1.58 -4.65
C SER A 49 -6.80 -0.16 -4.13
N VAL A 50 -6.14 0.15 -3.01
CA VAL A 50 -6.08 1.46 -2.36
C VAL A 50 -4.62 1.90 -2.31
N GLY A 51 -4.22 2.79 -3.24
CA GLY A 51 -2.87 3.34 -3.30
C GLY A 51 -2.64 4.47 -2.28
N PRO A 52 -1.39 4.91 -2.10
CA PRO A 52 -1.05 6.06 -1.25
C PRO A 52 -1.48 7.38 -1.89
N SER A 53 -1.41 8.47 -1.14
CA SER A 53 -1.50 9.82 -1.65
C SER A 53 -0.33 10.16 -2.60
N PRO A 54 -0.50 11.11 -3.55
CA PRO A 54 0.54 11.43 -4.53
C PRO A 54 1.73 12.24 -3.98
N GLY A 55 1.78 12.49 -2.67
CA GLY A 55 2.83 13.28 -2.01
C GLY A 55 2.95 12.98 -0.54
N ALA A 56 3.79 13.77 0.15
CA ALA A 56 3.91 13.71 1.59
C ALA A 56 2.59 14.06 2.27
N ILE A 57 2.28 13.39 3.36
CA ILE A 57 1.18 13.77 4.24
C ILE A 57 1.70 14.65 5.38
N GLU A 58 0.83 15.44 5.98
CA GLU A 58 1.20 16.40 7.04
C GLU A 58 2.00 15.77 8.20
N PRO A 59 1.66 14.60 8.76
CA PRO A 59 2.41 14.01 9.85
C PRO A 59 3.85 13.63 9.48
N ASP A 60 4.10 13.24 8.24
CA ASP A 60 5.43 12.88 7.74
C ASP A 60 6.24 14.12 7.37
N ALA A 61 5.60 15.14 6.83
CA ALA A 61 6.23 16.39 6.43
C ALA A 61 6.44 17.38 7.60
N GLY A 62 5.74 17.17 8.72
CA GLY A 62 5.80 18.00 9.90
C GLY A 62 4.95 19.28 9.85
N SER A 63 4.35 19.59 8.70
CA SER A 63 3.42 20.71 8.55
C SER A 63 2.60 20.63 7.26
N THR A 64 1.50 21.39 7.21
CA THR A 64 0.67 21.53 6.01
C THR A 64 1.32 22.37 4.90
N ASP A 65 2.39 23.11 5.20
CA ASP A 65 3.14 23.87 4.16
C ASP A 65 3.87 22.93 3.20
N PHE A 66 4.21 21.71 3.65
CA PHE A 66 4.99 20.74 2.91
C PHE A 66 4.27 19.40 2.72
N GLY A 67 3.16 19.18 3.40
CA GLY A 67 2.38 17.94 3.36
C GLY A 67 0.90 18.17 3.09
N ILE A 68 0.26 17.15 2.51
CA ILE A 68 -1.20 17.14 2.33
C ILE A 68 -1.85 17.03 3.71
N ALA A 69 -2.81 17.90 4.00
CA ALA A 69 -3.53 17.91 5.27
C ALA A 69 -4.22 16.55 5.54
N ASP A 70 -4.16 16.07 6.78
CA ASP A 70 -4.72 14.79 7.23
C ASP A 70 -6.17 14.59 6.80
N GLU A 71 -7.00 15.61 6.95
CA GLU A 71 -8.41 15.56 6.58
C GLU A 71 -8.59 15.24 5.09
N LYS A 72 -7.83 15.91 4.21
CA LYS A 72 -7.88 15.66 2.77
C LYS A 72 -7.44 14.24 2.41
N VAL A 73 -6.39 13.74 3.08
CA VAL A 73 -5.89 12.37 2.87
C VAL A 73 -6.97 11.35 3.29
N ARG A 74 -7.57 11.55 4.46
CA ARG A 74 -8.64 10.68 4.96
C ARG A 74 -9.88 10.70 4.07
N ASP A 75 -10.31 11.86 3.62
CA ASP A 75 -11.46 12.00 2.72
C ASP A 75 -11.21 11.32 1.38
N ALA A 76 -10.01 11.47 0.82
CA ALA A 76 -9.63 10.81 -0.42
C ALA A 76 -9.63 9.28 -0.30
N HIS A 77 -9.05 8.73 0.79
CA HIS A 77 -9.12 7.30 1.07
C HIS A 77 -10.54 6.81 1.31
N LYS A 78 -11.33 7.58 2.07
CA LYS A 78 -12.72 7.23 2.35
C LYS A 78 -13.53 7.08 1.07
N ARG A 79 -13.42 8.03 0.15
CA ARG A 79 -14.14 8.01 -1.12
C ARG A 79 -13.81 6.77 -1.96
N VAL A 80 -12.53 6.42 -2.06
CA VAL A 80 -12.08 5.23 -2.79
C VAL A 80 -12.56 3.95 -2.09
N ILE A 81 -12.38 3.84 -0.78
CA ILE A 81 -12.78 2.66 0.01
C ILE A 81 -14.29 2.44 -0.03
N ASP A 82 -15.09 3.49 0.15
CA ASP A 82 -16.55 3.42 0.07
C ASP A 82 -17.02 2.96 -1.32
N ALA A 83 -16.38 3.47 -2.38
CA ALA A 83 -16.70 3.08 -3.76
C ALA A 83 -16.32 1.61 -4.05
N LEU A 84 -15.19 1.12 -3.53
CA LEU A 84 -14.78 -0.28 -3.64
C LEU A 84 -15.73 -1.20 -2.86
N TYR A 85 -16.09 -0.81 -1.62
CA TYR A 85 -17.07 -1.56 -0.80
C TYR A 85 -18.42 -1.65 -1.50
N ALA A 86 -18.94 -0.54 -2.02
CA ALA A 86 -20.19 -0.50 -2.75
C ALA A 86 -20.14 -1.25 -4.09
N ALA A 87 -18.95 -1.50 -4.64
CA ALA A 87 -18.73 -2.34 -5.81
C ALA A 87 -18.48 -3.82 -5.47
N ASP A 88 -18.66 -4.20 -4.20
CA ASP A 88 -18.66 -5.58 -3.71
C ASP A 88 -17.34 -6.32 -4.01
N VAL A 89 -16.19 -5.68 -3.70
CA VAL A 89 -14.89 -6.35 -3.74
C VAL A 89 -14.74 -7.32 -2.57
N ASP A 90 -13.92 -8.37 -2.72
CA ASP A 90 -13.80 -9.42 -1.70
C ASP A 90 -12.91 -9.02 -0.51
N PHE A 91 -11.93 -8.16 -0.73
CA PHE A 91 -11.05 -7.60 0.30
C PHE A 91 -10.42 -6.28 -0.15
N LEU A 92 -9.89 -5.52 0.79
CA LEU A 92 -9.18 -4.27 0.53
C LEU A 92 -7.66 -4.48 0.60
N SER A 93 -6.95 -4.06 -0.43
CA SER A 93 -5.50 -4.07 -0.50
C SER A 93 -4.97 -2.64 -0.42
N ILE A 94 -4.58 -2.22 0.78
CA ILE A 94 -3.87 -0.96 1.04
C ILE A 94 -2.42 -1.21 0.65
N GLU A 95 -2.04 -0.78 -0.55
CA GLU A 95 -0.80 -1.22 -1.18
C GLU A 95 0.16 -0.08 -1.53
N THR A 96 1.45 -0.43 -1.64
CA THR A 96 2.53 0.50 -2.03
C THR A 96 2.62 1.71 -1.09
N GLN A 97 2.36 1.50 0.18
CA GLN A 97 2.36 2.59 1.15
C GLN A 97 3.78 3.09 1.41
N PHE A 98 4.01 4.38 1.19
CA PHE A 98 5.27 5.07 1.50
C PHE A 98 5.34 5.51 2.95
N SER A 99 4.19 5.57 3.62
CA SER A 99 4.00 6.00 5.00
C SER A 99 3.21 4.97 5.80
N ALA A 100 3.72 4.56 6.96
CA ALA A 100 2.98 3.72 7.89
C ALA A 100 1.82 4.50 8.54
N THR A 101 1.96 5.82 8.69
CA THR A 101 0.91 6.71 9.20
C THR A 101 -0.26 6.77 8.23
N GLU A 102 0.01 6.95 6.94
CA GLU A 102 -1.03 6.94 5.92
C GLU A 102 -1.71 5.57 5.81
N ALA A 103 -0.94 4.49 5.89
CA ALA A 103 -1.49 3.14 5.96
C ALA A 103 -2.46 2.97 7.15
N ALA A 104 -2.16 3.57 8.31
CA ALA A 104 -3.07 3.57 9.46
C ALA A 104 -4.34 4.40 9.20
N PHE A 105 -4.26 5.53 8.50
CA PHE A 105 -5.45 6.30 8.09
C PHE A 105 -6.38 5.46 7.21
N ALA A 106 -5.82 4.87 6.14
CA ALA A 106 -6.59 4.03 5.23
C ALA A 106 -7.16 2.79 5.95
N CYS A 107 -6.40 2.15 6.85
CA CYS A 107 -6.84 1.02 7.64
C CYS A 107 -8.01 1.38 8.59
N ASN A 108 -7.92 2.54 9.26
CA ASN A 108 -9.00 3.01 10.15
C ASN A 108 -10.32 3.25 9.42
N ILE A 109 -10.25 3.63 8.15
CA ILE A 109 -11.43 3.78 7.29
C ILE A 109 -11.90 2.40 6.81
N ALA A 110 -10.96 1.58 6.30
CA ALA A 110 -11.25 0.27 5.73
C ALA A 110 -11.92 -0.69 6.73
N ARG A 111 -11.51 -0.68 8.01
CA ARG A 111 -12.11 -1.55 9.05
C ARG A 111 -13.61 -1.36 9.22
N GLN A 112 -14.14 -0.19 8.88
CA GLN A 112 -15.57 0.11 8.99
C GLN A 112 -16.42 -0.65 7.97
N THR A 113 -15.79 -1.16 6.90
CA THR A 113 -16.48 -1.96 5.88
C THR A 113 -16.71 -3.41 6.32
N GLY A 114 -15.96 -3.91 7.28
CA GLY A 114 -15.94 -5.32 7.70
C GLY A 114 -15.24 -6.26 6.71
N LEU A 115 -14.71 -5.76 5.59
CA LEU A 115 -13.94 -6.56 4.63
C LEU A 115 -12.57 -6.93 5.19
N PRO A 116 -11.99 -8.09 4.79
CA PRO A 116 -10.60 -8.38 5.08
C PRO A 116 -9.65 -7.31 4.55
N ILE A 117 -8.60 -7.01 5.29
CA ILE A 117 -7.63 -5.95 4.95
C ILE A 117 -6.23 -6.54 4.81
N ALA A 118 -5.58 -6.22 3.70
CA ALA A 118 -4.15 -6.42 3.48
C ALA A 118 -3.44 -5.07 3.47
N ILE A 119 -2.28 -4.95 4.14
CA ILE A 119 -1.46 -3.74 4.14
C ILE A 119 -0.06 -4.07 3.65
N ASN A 120 0.41 -3.37 2.63
CA ASN A 120 1.73 -3.54 2.05
C ASN A 120 2.49 -2.22 1.99
N LEU A 121 3.66 -2.17 2.63
CA LEU A 121 4.60 -1.08 2.45
C LEU A 121 5.38 -1.25 1.16
N THR A 122 5.84 -0.14 0.59
CA THR A 122 6.94 -0.18 -0.37
C THR A 122 8.20 0.34 0.32
N LEU A 123 9.26 -0.44 0.23
CA LEU A 123 10.47 -0.23 1.02
C LEU A 123 11.68 0.00 0.10
N LYS A 124 12.64 0.76 0.58
CA LYS A 124 13.97 0.93 -0.02
C LYS A 124 15.02 0.32 0.90
N CYS A 125 15.95 -0.40 0.30
CA CYS A 125 17.10 -0.90 1.01
C CYS A 125 17.99 0.28 1.42
N THR A 126 18.26 0.37 2.69
CA THR A 126 19.20 1.34 3.27
C THR A 126 20.26 0.58 4.06
N LYS A 127 21.47 1.11 4.11
CA LYS A 127 22.54 0.53 4.91
C LYS A 127 22.84 1.46 6.07
N ASP A 128 22.67 0.95 7.29
CA ASP A 128 23.10 1.70 8.46
C ASP A 128 24.59 2.00 8.37
N ARG A 129 24.96 3.28 8.53
CA ARG A 129 26.34 3.72 8.34
C ARG A 129 27.29 3.26 9.45
N LYS A 130 26.77 2.95 10.65
CA LYS A 130 27.56 2.56 11.81
C LYS A 130 27.70 1.04 11.91
N SER A 131 26.58 0.32 11.84
CA SER A 131 26.57 -1.14 11.97
C SER A 131 26.86 -1.85 10.65
N GLY A 132 26.62 -1.20 9.51
CA GLY A 132 26.68 -1.82 8.20
C GLY A 132 25.48 -2.73 7.89
N GLU A 133 24.49 -2.78 8.78
CA GLU A 133 23.28 -3.58 8.65
C GLU A 133 22.41 -3.07 7.49
N VAL A 134 21.83 -4.00 6.77
CA VAL A 134 20.87 -3.72 5.71
C VAL A 134 19.49 -3.61 6.30
N ILE A 135 18.88 -2.45 6.17
CA ILE A 135 17.56 -2.13 6.68
C ILE A 135 16.66 -1.76 5.51
N TYR A 136 15.42 -2.20 5.55
CA TYR A 136 14.39 -1.80 4.61
C TYR A 136 13.46 -0.79 5.28
N LYS A 137 13.36 0.41 4.70
CA LYS A 137 12.49 1.49 5.15
C LYS A 137 11.72 2.09 4.00
N SER A 138 10.54 2.59 4.29
CA SER A 138 9.76 3.39 3.34
C SER A 138 10.43 4.74 3.07
N ASP A 139 9.90 5.52 2.15
CA ASP A 139 10.41 6.85 1.80
C ASP A 139 10.41 7.81 3.01
N TRP A 140 9.45 7.64 3.91
CA TRP A 140 9.33 8.41 5.14
C TRP A 140 10.03 7.77 6.34
N GLY A 141 10.88 6.78 6.09
CA GLY A 141 11.73 6.19 7.11
C GLY A 141 11.09 5.11 7.96
N HIS A 142 9.86 4.70 7.67
CA HIS A 142 9.15 3.66 8.40
C HIS A 142 9.63 2.26 8.01
N SER A 143 9.93 1.43 8.99
CA SER A 143 10.23 0.01 8.85
C SER A 143 8.97 -0.85 9.02
N ALA A 144 9.11 -2.17 8.88
CA ALA A 144 8.05 -3.11 9.24
C ALA A 144 7.64 -2.99 10.72
N ALA A 145 8.63 -2.78 11.62
CA ALA A 145 8.39 -2.57 13.04
C ALA A 145 7.57 -1.31 13.31
N ASP A 146 7.93 -0.19 12.66
CA ASP A 146 7.20 1.08 12.80
C ASP A 146 5.74 0.94 12.34
N LEU A 147 5.48 0.20 11.25
CA LEU A 147 4.10 -0.07 10.82
C LEU A 147 3.29 -0.80 11.90
N LEU A 148 3.86 -1.86 12.49
CA LEU A 148 3.18 -2.62 13.54
C LEU A 148 2.89 -1.75 14.77
N ASP A 149 3.86 -0.95 15.20
CA ASP A 149 3.73 -0.07 16.36
C ASP A 149 2.69 1.04 16.12
N ILE A 150 2.67 1.64 14.93
CA ILE A 150 1.70 2.67 14.54
C ILE A 150 0.29 2.08 14.49
N LEU A 151 0.11 0.90 13.88
CA LEU A 151 -1.20 0.24 13.82
C LEU A 151 -1.71 -0.16 15.21
N ALA A 152 -0.83 -0.60 16.11
CA ALA A 152 -1.19 -0.99 17.46
C ALA A 152 -1.43 0.20 18.41
N SER A 153 -0.91 1.37 18.10
CA SER A 153 -0.86 2.52 19.03
C SER A 153 -2.24 3.10 19.40
N GLY A 154 -3.25 2.89 18.57
CA GLY A 154 -4.55 3.55 18.71
C GLY A 154 -4.56 5.05 18.37
N GLN A 155 -3.41 5.64 18.05
CA GLN A 155 -3.28 7.08 17.81
C GLN A 155 -4.20 7.58 16.68
N TYR A 156 -4.37 6.77 15.63
CA TYR A 156 -5.11 7.16 14.43
C TYR A 156 -6.51 6.52 14.34
N SER A 157 -6.94 5.83 15.40
CA SER A 157 -8.15 5.00 15.46
C SER A 157 -9.00 5.23 16.72
N GLN A 158 -8.80 6.37 17.42
CA GLN A 158 -9.50 6.70 18.66
C GLN A 158 -9.28 5.67 19.80
N GLY A 159 -8.08 5.08 19.85
CA GLY A 159 -7.67 4.13 20.86
C GLY A 159 -7.76 2.67 20.45
N ASP A 160 -8.35 2.35 19.31
CA ASP A 160 -8.46 0.97 18.83
C ASP A 160 -7.13 0.44 18.25
N ASN A 161 -6.83 -0.82 18.50
CA ASN A 161 -5.73 -1.52 17.87
C ASN A 161 -6.10 -1.91 16.43
N LEU A 162 -5.55 -1.21 15.44
CA LEU A 162 -5.86 -1.48 14.03
C LEU A 162 -5.35 -2.85 13.55
N LEU A 163 -4.35 -3.44 14.21
CA LEU A 163 -3.88 -4.78 13.86
C LEU A 163 -4.98 -5.84 13.98
N ASP A 164 -5.96 -5.65 14.86
CA ASP A 164 -7.05 -6.61 15.04
C ASP A 164 -7.92 -6.75 13.78
N HIS A 165 -7.90 -5.73 12.93
CA HIS A 165 -8.67 -5.68 11.67
C HIS A 165 -7.86 -6.06 10.44
N VAL A 166 -6.53 -6.28 10.56
CA VAL A 166 -5.65 -6.62 9.44
C VAL A 166 -5.43 -8.13 9.40
N GLN A 167 -5.63 -8.74 8.25
CA GLN A 167 -5.42 -10.18 8.02
C GLN A 167 -4.07 -10.48 7.39
N ILE A 168 -3.57 -9.56 6.56
CA ILE A 168 -2.34 -9.76 5.79
C ILE A 168 -1.47 -8.52 5.91
N LEU A 169 -0.20 -8.73 6.19
CA LEU A 169 0.85 -7.70 6.19
C LEU A 169 1.91 -8.03 5.15
N GLY A 170 2.63 -7.03 4.67
CA GLY A 170 3.72 -7.31 3.77
C GLY A 170 4.32 -6.11 3.05
N LEU A 171 4.87 -6.40 1.88
CA LEU A 171 5.51 -5.40 1.05
C LEU A 171 5.28 -5.68 -0.44
N ASN A 172 5.28 -4.62 -1.22
CA ASN A 172 5.16 -4.74 -2.67
C ASN A 172 6.02 -3.69 -3.40
N CYS A 173 6.02 -3.74 -4.72
CA CYS A 173 6.80 -2.85 -5.58
C CYS A 173 8.30 -2.89 -5.28
N GLY A 174 8.80 -1.98 -4.48
CA GLY A 174 10.22 -1.72 -4.26
C GLY A 174 10.75 -0.57 -5.13
N ALA A 175 11.99 -0.17 -4.92
CA ALA A 175 12.59 0.90 -5.68
C ALA A 175 12.92 0.47 -7.12
N GLU A 176 12.65 1.33 -8.08
CA GLU A 176 13.04 1.13 -9.47
C GLU A 176 14.53 1.38 -9.67
N THR A 177 15.35 0.44 -9.25
CA THR A 177 16.80 0.51 -9.39
C THR A 177 17.36 -0.74 -10.04
N ARG A 178 18.63 -0.69 -10.44
CA ARG A 178 19.36 -1.85 -10.96
C ARG A 178 19.98 -2.72 -9.86
N ARG A 179 19.76 -2.37 -8.61
CA ARG A 179 20.27 -3.13 -7.47
C ARG A 179 19.32 -4.25 -7.13
N SER A 180 19.83 -5.46 -7.03
CA SER A 180 19.03 -6.66 -6.77
C SER A 180 18.27 -6.58 -5.43
N GLU A 181 18.83 -5.90 -4.43
CA GLU A 181 18.25 -5.75 -3.10
C GLU A 181 16.97 -4.89 -3.09
N HIS A 182 16.71 -4.13 -4.15
CA HIS A 182 15.58 -3.21 -4.24
C HIS A 182 14.40 -3.76 -5.03
N THR A 183 14.56 -4.92 -5.66
CA THR A 183 13.55 -5.44 -6.59
C THR A 183 13.59 -6.96 -6.66
N GLY A 184 12.54 -7.57 -7.18
CA GLY A 184 12.45 -9.01 -7.40
C GLY A 184 12.53 -9.85 -6.13
N MET A 185 12.99 -11.07 -6.26
CA MET A 185 13.04 -12.04 -5.16
C MET A 185 13.96 -11.64 -3.99
N PRO A 186 15.15 -11.07 -4.19
CA PRO A 186 15.98 -10.61 -3.07
C PRO A 186 15.28 -9.57 -2.20
N TYR A 187 14.60 -8.60 -2.81
CA TYR A 187 13.79 -7.61 -2.09
C TYR A 187 12.65 -8.28 -1.31
N ALA A 188 11.92 -9.19 -1.97
CA ALA A 188 10.80 -9.92 -1.37
C ALA A 188 11.24 -10.73 -0.15
N ILE A 189 12.31 -11.53 -0.28
CA ILE A 189 12.80 -12.40 0.80
C ILE A 189 13.26 -11.55 1.99
N ASN A 190 14.13 -10.57 1.75
CA ASN A 190 14.69 -9.76 2.83
C ASN A 190 13.62 -8.93 3.53
N GLY A 191 12.66 -8.36 2.79
CA GLY A 191 11.56 -7.59 3.37
C GLY A 191 10.63 -8.47 4.21
N ILE A 192 10.27 -9.66 3.74
CA ILE A 192 9.44 -10.61 4.49
C ILE A 192 10.14 -11.07 5.77
N GLU A 193 11.45 -11.32 5.74
CA GLU A 193 12.19 -11.69 6.96
C GLU A 193 12.16 -10.56 8.00
N GLN A 194 12.22 -9.29 7.60
CA GLN A 194 12.08 -8.18 8.53
C GLN A 194 10.66 -8.09 9.13
N PHE A 195 9.61 -8.33 8.32
CA PHE A 195 8.24 -8.45 8.85
C PHE A 195 8.11 -9.59 9.85
N LYS A 196 8.66 -10.78 9.55
CA LYS A 196 8.65 -11.92 10.47
C LYS A 196 9.33 -11.59 11.79
N THR A 197 10.53 -11.02 11.74
CA THR A 197 11.27 -10.63 12.94
C THR A 197 10.48 -9.62 13.77
N ALA A 198 9.99 -8.55 13.14
CA ALA A 198 9.21 -7.53 13.82
C ALA A 198 7.92 -8.07 14.46
N MET A 199 7.26 -9.01 13.79
CA MET A 199 6.05 -9.68 14.32
C MET A 199 6.39 -10.61 15.49
N GLN A 200 7.47 -11.41 15.38
CA GLN A 200 7.92 -12.31 16.45
C GLN A 200 8.26 -11.55 17.73
N GLU A 201 8.99 -10.45 17.62
CA GLU A 201 9.35 -9.58 18.75
C GLU A 201 8.14 -8.99 19.48
N ARG A 202 7.00 -8.87 18.79
CA ARG A 202 5.74 -8.30 19.32
C ARG A 202 4.67 -9.34 19.63
N GLY A 203 4.95 -10.62 19.42
CA GLY A 203 3.96 -11.69 19.59
C GLY A 203 2.77 -11.58 18.64
N ILE A 204 2.97 -11.04 17.44
CA ILE A 204 1.95 -10.84 16.42
C ILE A 204 1.97 -12.00 15.44
N GLU A 205 0.80 -12.58 15.15
CA GLU A 205 0.62 -13.62 14.14
C GLU A 205 -0.31 -13.13 13.03
N LYS A 206 0.24 -12.83 11.85
CA LYS A 206 -0.50 -12.46 10.64
C LYS A 206 0.05 -13.20 9.43
N LYS A 207 -0.79 -13.35 8.40
CA LYS A 207 -0.31 -13.82 7.09
C LYS A 207 0.60 -12.78 6.46
N LEU A 208 1.59 -13.25 5.70
CA LEU A 208 2.52 -12.37 4.98
C LEU A 208 2.32 -12.50 3.48
N MET A 209 2.41 -11.37 2.80
CA MET A 209 2.29 -11.27 1.34
C MET A 209 3.39 -10.39 0.77
N THR A 210 3.89 -10.75 -0.41
CA THR A 210 4.79 -9.90 -1.17
C THR A 210 4.58 -10.07 -2.67
N TYR A 211 4.64 -8.97 -3.41
CA TYR A 211 4.60 -8.92 -4.88
C TYR A 211 5.50 -7.78 -5.38
N PRO A 212 6.80 -8.05 -5.46
CA PRO A 212 7.80 -7.06 -5.83
C PRO A 212 7.76 -6.73 -7.33
N ASN A 213 8.33 -5.58 -7.70
CA ASN A 213 8.63 -5.29 -9.10
C ASN A 213 9.58 -6.35 -9.66
N ALA A 214 9.37 -6.75 -10.91
CA ALA A 214 10.22 -7.72 -11.61
C ALA A 214 11.63 -7.18 -11.92
N GLY A 215 11.85 -5.88 -11.72
CA GLY A 215 13.07 -5.15 -12.01
C GLY A 215 12.88 -4.15 -13.15
N MET A 216 13.91 -3.35 -13.42
CA MET A 216 13.88 -2.42 -14.54
C MET A 216 14.08 -3.17 -15.87
N PRO A 217 13.15 -3.05 -16.81
CA PRO A 217 13.33 -3.64 -18.13
C PRO A 217 14.52 -3.01 -18.84
N LYS A 218 15.26 -3.82 -19.59
CA LYS A 218 16.28 -3.34 -20.52
C LYS A 218 15.66 -3.30 -21.92
N LEU A 219 15.91 -2.25 -22.67
CA LEU A 219 15.57 -2.23 -24.08
C LEU A 219 16.62 -3.03 -24.84
N ASN A 220 16.17 -4.04 -25.59
CA ASN A 220 17.03 -4.72 -26.54
C ASN A 220 17.24 -3.85 -27.81
N ARG A 221 18.06 -4.32 -28.75
CA ARG A 221 18.33 -3.60 -30.02
C ARG A 221 17.07 -3.35 -30.87
N ALA A 222 16.01 -4.10 -30.66
CA ALA A 222 14.71 -3.91 -31.31
C ALA A 222 13.74 -3.03 -30.52
N HIS A 223 14.23 -2.30 -29.50
CA HIS A 223 13.44 -1.44 -28.58
C HIS A 223 12.31 -2.19 -27.82
N ARG A 224 12.48 -3.50 -27.63
CA ARG A 224 11.56 -4.30 -26.81
C ARG A 224 12.07 -4.41 -25.38
N ALA A 225 11.18 -4.27 -24.41
CA ALA A 225 11.50 -4.50 -23.02
C ALA A 225 11.87 -5.97 -22.77
N VAL A 226 12.98 -6.19 -22.05
CA VAL A 226 13.44 -7.51 -21.59
C VAL A 226 13.75 -7.36 -20.10
N TYR A 227 13.19 -8.27 -19.28
CA TYR A 227 13.39 -8.33 -17.83
C TYR A 227 14.50 -9.28 -17.44
#